data_c92c743e22cd7df435578a0f03307a9d
#
_entry.id   c92c743e22cd7df435578a0f03307a9d
#
_cell.length_a   1.000
_cell.length_b   1.000
_cell.length_c   1.000
_cell.angle_alpha   90.00
_cell.angle_beta   90.00
_cell.angle_gamma   90.00
#
_symmetry.space_group_name_H-M   'P 1'
#
loop_
_entity.id
_entity.type
_entity.pdbx_description
1 polymer ?
#
loop_
_entity_poly.entity_id
_entity_poly.type
_entity_poly.pdbx_seq_one_letter_code
_entity_poly.pdbx_strand_id
1 'polypeptide(L)'
;MSTYMPKAGDITRSWYIIDAEGKTLGHVAAKAADLLRGKHKPTFTPNADCGDHVIIINADKVVLTGKKLDQKMYYHHTGYIGNMKKVKYSTLMKTKPEFAMTKAIKGMVPDTVIGRQALTRLRVYAGAEHAHAAQKPEVVEL
;
A
#
# COMPACT_ATOMS: atom_id res chain seq x y z
N MET A 1 24.00 -28.42 0.25
CA MET A 1 22.84 -27.70 -0.32
C MET A 1 23.06 -26.21 -0.08
N SER A 2 22.97 -25.40 -1.12
CA SER A 2 23.03 -23.95 -1.01
C SER A 2 21.61 -23.37 -1.04
N THR A 3 21.30 -22.45 -0.15
CA THR A 3 20.04 -21.71 -0.16
C THR A 3 20.07 -20.70 -1.32
N TYR A 4 18.96 -20.56 -2.04
CA TYR A 4 18.85 -19.56 -3.09
C TYR A 4 18.96 -18.14 -2.52
N MET A 5 19.83 -17.33 -3.10
CA MET A 5 20.06 -15.93 -2.72
C MET A 5 19.96 -15.08 -4.00
N PRO A 6 18.88 -14.28 -4.17
CA PRO A 6 18.73 -13.46 -5.37
C PRO A 6 19.79 -12.36 -5.41
N LYS A 7 20.39 -12.19 -6.58
CA LYS A 7 21.27 -11.05 -6.88
C LYS A 7 20.44 -9.92 -7.50
N ALA A 8 20.99 -8.71 -7.50
CA ALA A 8 20.28 -7.54 -8.03
C ALA A 8 19.85 -7.70 -9.52
N GLY A 9 20.62 -8.46 -10.32
CA GLY A 9 20.28 -8.75 -11.72
C GLY A 9 19.20 -9.83 -11.92
N ASP A 10 18.91 -10.62 -10.90
CA ASP A 10 17.92 -11.70 -10.97
C ASP A 10 16.49 -11.22 -10.66
N ILE A 11 16.37 -9.99 -10.14
CA ILE A 11 15.11 -9.44 -9.68
C ILE A 11 14.39 -8.74 -10.85
N THR A 12 13.35 -9.38 -11.36
CA THR A 12 12.42 -8.78 -12.32
C THR A 12 11.25 -8.13 -11.57
N ARG A 13 10.84 -6.93 -12.01
CA ARG A 13 9.73 -6.19 -11.40
C ARG A 13 8.59 -6.03 -12.39
N SER A 14 7.40 -6.42 -11.97
CA SER A 14 6.15 -6.23 -12.71
C SER A 14 5.36 -5.04 -12.16
N TRP A 15 4.37 -4.58 -12.92
CA TRP A 15 3.44 -3.54 -12.51
C TRP A 15 2.06 -4.14 -12.34
N TYR A 16 1.46 -3.92 -11.18
CA TYR A 16 0.13 -4.40 -10.86
C TYR A 16 -0.80 -3.23 -10.55
N ILE A 17 -2.06 -3.36 -10.97
CA ILE A 17 -3.12 -2.42 -10.66
C ILE A 17 -4.20 -3.12 -9.87
N ILE A 18 -4.63 -2.48 -8.79
CA ILE A 18 -5.70 -2.95 -7.91
C ILE A 18 -6.82 -1.91 -7.93
N ASP A 19 -8.02 -2.34 -8.28
CA ASP A 19 -9.20 -1.51 -8.13
C ASP A 19 -9.76 -1.66 -6.71
N ALA A 20 -9.86 -0.54 -6.01
CA ALA A 20 -10.30 -0.49 -4.62
C ALA A 20 -11.81 -0.21 -4.48
N GLU A 21 -12.55 0.02 -5.59
CA GLU A 21 -13.97 0.34 -5.57
C GLU A 21 -14.79 -0.77 -4.90
N GLY A 22 -15.56 -0.40 -3.88
CA GLY A 22 -16.42 -1.31 -3.14
C GLY A 22 -15.72 -2.35 -2.26
N LYS A 23 -14.38 -2.36 -2.24
CA LYS A 23 -13.59 -3.30 -1.45
C LYS A 23 -13.20 -2.70 -0.10
N THR A 24 -12.95 -3.56 0.89
CA THR A 24 -12.55 -3.09 2.22
C THR A 24 -11.10 -2.61 2.22
N LEU A 25 -10.85 -1.51 2.92
CA LEU A 25 -9.52 -0.90 3.05
C LEU A 25 -8.44 -1.91 3.45
N GLY A 26 -8.76 -2.80 4.41
CA GLY A 26 -7.80 -3.77 4.94
C GLY A 26 -7.42 -4.85 3.93
N HIS A 27 -8.37 -5.38 3.16
CA HIS A 27 -8.08 -6.40 2.15
C HIS A 27 -7.24 -5.83 1.00
N VAL A 28 -7.59 -4.63 0.50
CA VAL A 28 -6.79 -3.94 -0.51
C VAL A 28 -5.37 -3.70 0.00
N ALA A 29 -5.24 -3.20 1.23
CA ALA A 29 -3.93 -2.92 1.83
C ALA A 29 -3.08 -4.17 2.04
N ALA A 30 -3.68 -5.28 2.47
CA ALA A 30 -2.97 -6.55 2.65
C ALA A 30 -2.43 -7.10 1.33
N LYS A 31 -3.27 -7.13 0.29
CA LYS A 31 -2.85 -7.58 -1.05
C LYS A 31 -1.75 -6.70 -1.63
N ALA A 32 -1.90 -5.38 -1.52
CA ALA A 32 -0.87 -4.42 -1.96
C ALA A 32 0.46 -4.62 -1.22
N ALA A 33 0.42 -4.86 0.10
CA ALA A 33 1.62 -5.11 0.90
C ALA A 33 2.34 -6.41 0.49
N ASP A 34 1.60 -7.47 0.17
CA ASP A 34 2.16 -8.73 -0.32
C ASP A 34 2.87 -8.57 -1.67
N LEU A 35 2.26 -7.83 -2.60
CA LEU A 35 2.86 -7.53 -3.91
C LEU A 35 4.09 -6.64 -3.78
N LEU A 36 4.02 -5.57 -2.97
CA LEU A 36 5.13 -4.65 -2.71
C LEU A 36 6.33 -5.34 -2.08
N ARG A 37 6.08 -6.32 -1.22
CA ARG A 37 7.13 -7.12 -0.58
C ARG A 37 7.62 -8.26 -1.45
N GLY A 38 6.83 -8.70 -2.43
CA GLY A 38 7.16 -9.80 -3.33
C GLY A 38 6.91 -11.18 -2.73
N LYS A 39 6.06 -11.31 -1.71
CA LYS A 39 5.74 -12.61 -1.08
C LYS A 39 5.04 -13.61 -2.01
N HIS A 40 4.42 -13.13 -3.08
CA HIS A 40 3.78 -13.96 -4.10
C HIS A 40 4.80 -14.69 -4.99
N LYS A 41 6.06 -14.28 -4.98
CA LYS A 41 7.12 -14.88 -5.80
C LYS A 41 7.78 -16.07 -5.08
N PRO A 42 8.04 -17.19 -5.78
CA PRO A 42 8.77 -18.32 -5.19
C PRO A 42 10.22 -17.97 -4.84
N THR A 43 10.78 -16.94 -5.46
CA THR A 43 12.12 -16.42 -5.25
C THR A 43 12.23 -15.42 -4.09
N PHE A 44 11.16 -15.24 -3.32
CA PHE A 44 11.14 -14.30 -2.20
C PHE A 44 12.19 -14.64 -1.15
N THR A 45 12.97 -13.63 -0.76
CA THR A 45 13.91 -13.71 0.37
C THR A 45 13.80 -12.44 1.22
N PRO A 46 13.85 -12.54 2.55
CA PRO A 46 13.68 -11.38 3.43
C PRO A 46 14.87 -10.40 3.41
N ASN A 47 16.02 -10.82 2.92
CA ASN A 47 17.25 -10.01 2.84
C ASN A 47 17.36 -9.18 1.55
N ALA A 48 16.54 -9.45 0.55
CA ALA A 48 16.54 -8.74 -0.73
C ALA A 48 15.17 -8.14 -1.03
N ASP A 49 15.16 -7.02 -1.75
CA ASP A 49 13.93 -6.36 -2.17
C ASP A 49 13.42 -6.97 -3.49
N CYS A 50 12.59 -8.01 -3.37
CA CYS A 50 12.02 -8.76 -4.50
C CYS A 50 10.66 -8.23 -4.99
N GLY A 51 10.13 -7.17 -4.39
CA GLY A 51 8.79 -6.67 -4.63
C GLY A 51 8.57 -5.97 -5.97
N ASP A 52 7.32 -5.78 -6.31
CA ASP A 52 6.83 -5.19 -7.55
C ASP A 52 6.28 -3.79 -7.36
N HIS A 53 5.90 -3.14 -8.46
CA HIS A 53 5.20 -1.87 -8.44
C HIS A 53 3.70 -2.10 -8.30
N VAL A 54 3.04 -1.31 -7.44
CA VAL A 54 1.60 -1.41 -7.21
C VAL A 54 0.94 -0.06 -7.42
N ILE A 55 -0.10 -0.06 -8.22
CA ILE A 55 -0.99 1.06 -8.47
C ILE A 55 -2.34 0.73 -7.83
N ILE A 56 -2.90 1.63 -7.05
CA ILE A 56 -4.25 1.52 -6.51
C ILE A 56 -5.09 2.65 -7.07
N ILE A 57 -6.23 2.32 -7.63
CA ILE A 57 -7.21 3.26 -8.17
C ILE A 57 -8.49 3.24 -7.34
N ASN A 58 -9.32 4.28 -7.48
CA ASN A 58 -10.60 4.45 -6.78
C ASN A 58 -10.46 4.41 -5.25
N ALA A 59 -9.39 4.99 -4.69
CA ALA A 59 -9.18 5.01 -3.25
C ALA A 59 -10.24 5.80 -2.47
N ASP A 60 -10.98 6.68 -3.11
CA ASP A 60 -12.12 7.42 -2.54
C ASP A 60 -13.36 6.55 -2.30
N LYS A 61 -13.52 5.47 -3.07
CA LYS A 61 -14.66 4.55 -3.02
C LYS A 61 -14.43 3.30 -2.15
N VAL A 62 -13.36 3.29 -1.40
CA VAL A 62 -13.01 2.20 -0.47
C VAL A 62 -14.03 2.14 0.67
N VAL A 63 -14.42 0.93 1.05
CA VAL A 63 -15.38 0.68 2.13
C VAL A 63 -14.65 0.51 3.47
N LEU A 64 -15.13 1.22 4.49
CA LEU A 64 -14.77 1.00 5.87
C LEU A 64 -15.96 0.35 6.60
N THR A 65 -15.76 -0.84 7.14
CA THR A 65 -16.81 -1.64 7.77
C THR A 65 -17.24 -1.08 9.13
N GLY A 66 -18.51 -1.28 9.50
CA GLY A 66 -19.07 -0.86 10.77
C GLY A 66 -19.04 0.65 10.98
N LYS A 67 -18.78 1.10 12.18
CA LYS A 67 -18.74 2.54 12.55
C LYS A 67 -17.34 3.16 12.46
N LYS A 68 -16.42 2.57 11.68
CA LYS A 68 -15.02 3.05 11.60
C LYS A 68 -14.90 4.47 11.07
N LEU A 69 -15.78 4.90 10.19
CA LEU A 69 -15.79 6.27 9.65
C LEU A 69 -15.90 7.32 10.79
N ASP A 70 -16.70 7.04 11.80
CA ASP A 70 -16.94 7.97 12.90
C ASP A 70 -16.03 7.75 14.10
N GLN A 71 -15.67 6.50 14.38
CA GLN A 71 -14.93 6.13 15.59
C GLN A 71 -13.42 6.08 15.38
N LYS A 72 -12.96 5.65 14.19
CA LYS A 72 -11.53 5.54 13.91
C LYS A 72 -10.92 6.92 13.72
N MET A 73 -9.81 7.15 14.43
CA MET A 73 -9.06 8.39 14.34
C MET A 73 -7.64 8.15 13.85
N TYR A 74 -7.16 9.07 13.04
CA TYR A 74 -5.75 9.19 12.71
C TYR A 74 -5.08 10.12 13.72
N TYR A 75 -4.03 9.61 14.37
CA TYR A 75 -3.25 10.37 15.34
C TYR A 75 -1.90 10.75 14.75
N HIS A 76 -1.51 12.00 14.96
CA HIS A 76 -0.19 12.50 14.59
C HIS A 76 0.34 13.41 15.70
N HIS A 77 1.56 13.11 16.17
CA HIS A 77 2.25 13.93 17.18
C HIS A 77 3.23 14.88 16.50
N THR A 78 3.23 16.15 16.89
CA THR A 78 4.09 17.18 16.26
C THR A 78 5.52 17.21 16.80
N GLY A 79 5.82 16.47 17.86
CA GLY A 79 7.11 16.48 18.56
C GLY A 79 7.15 17.40 19.79
N TYR A 80 6.21 18.33 19.96
CA TYR A 80 6.09 19.17 21.14
C TYR A 80 5.19 18.55 22.19
N ILE A 81 5.43 18.83 23.47
CA ILE A 81 4.68 18.29 24.59
C ILE A 81 3.18 18.63 24.44
N GLY A 82 2.31 17.62 24.57
CA GLY A 82 0.86 17.78 24.52
C GLY A 82 0.25 17.97 23.12
N ASN A 83 1.06 18.00 22.07
CA ASN A 83 0.60 18.28 20.69
C ASN A 83 0.26 17.02 19.89
N MET A 84 -0.72 16.25 20.33
CA MET A 84 -1.31 15.14 19.59
C MET A 84 -2.48 15.65 18.75
N LYS A 85 -2.32 15.64 17.42
CA LYS A 85 -3.40 15.96 16.48
C LYS A 85 -4.24 14.71 16.19
N LYS A 86 -5.56 14.90 16.15
CA LYS A 86 -6.54 13.83 15.90
C LYS A 86 -7.41 14.22 14.72
N VAL A 87 -7.55 13.32 13.74
CA VAL A 87 -8.42 13.52 12.58
C VAL A 87 -9.33 12.30 12.45
N LYS A 88 -10.63 12.53 12.33
CA LYS A 88 -11.61 11.45 12.07
C LYS A 88 -11.40 10.85 10.69
N TYR A 89 -11.60 9.55 10.55
CA TYR A 89 -11.50 8.88 9.25
C TYR A 89 -12.54 9.37 8.25
N SER A 90 -13.74 9.79 8.70
CA SER A 90 -14.75 10.43 7.83
C SER A 90 -14.21 11.69 7.15
N THR A 91 -13.48 12.54 7.87
CA THR A 91 -12.84 13.73 7.32
C THR A 91 -11.65 13.36 6.44
N LEU A 92 -10.84 12.39 6.87
CA LEU A 92 -9.65 11.95 6.15
C LEU A 92 -10.00 11.36 4.78
N MET A 93 -11.03 10.51 4.70
CA MET A 93 -11.49 9.91 3.44
C MET A 93 -12.06 10.93 2.46
N LYS A 94 -12.70 12.00 2.97
CA LYS A 94 -13.21 13.09 2.12
C LYS A 94 -12.11 14.01 1.58
N THR A 95 -11.06 14.24 2.37
CA THR A 95 -10.01 15.20 2.02
C THR A 95 -8.80 14.57 1.35
N LYS A 96 -8.35 13.41 1.87
CA LYS A 96 -7.11 12.72 1.44
C LYS A 96 -7.26 11.19 1.51
N PRO A 97 -8.10 10.57 0.65
CA PRO A 97 -8.28 9.12 0.65
C PRO A 97 -6.98 8.37 0.32
N GLU A 98 -6.15 8.91 -0.56
CA GLU A 98 -4.84 8.35 -0.92
C GLU A 98 -3.92 8.20 0.30
N PHE A 99 -3.93 9.20 1.18
CA PHE A 99 -3.15 9.17 2.42
C PHE A 99 -3.66 8.08 3.38
N ALA A 100 -4.97 7.91 3.52
CA ALA A 100 -5.57 6.88 4.36
C ALA A 100 -5.16 5.46 3.87
N MET A 101 -5.23 5.22 2.56
CA MET A 101 -4.78 3.97 1.94
C MET A 101 -3.28 3.74 2.14
N THR A 102 -2.46 4.75 1.85
CA THR A 102 -1.00 4.67 2.03
C THR A 102 -0.62 4.35 3.48
N LYS A 103 -1.31 4.94 4.45
CA LYS A 103 -1.08 4.66 5.88
C LYS A 103 -1.46 3.23 6.27
N ALA A 104 -2.55 2.70 5.73
CA ALA A 104 -2.95 1.32 5.95
C ALA A 104 -1.89 0.34 5.41
N ILE A 105 -1.40 0.58 4.20
CA ILE A 105 -0.37 -0.26 3.57
C ILE A 105 0.96 -0.14 4.33
N LYS A 106 1.36 1.08 4.71
CA LYS A 106 2.59 1.29 5.50
C LYS A 106 2.57 0.51 6.81
N GLY A 107 1.42 0.39 7.47
CA GLY A 107 1.27 -0.40 8.69
C GLY A 107 1.38 -1.91 8.47
N MET A 108 1.20 -2.40 7.24
CA MET A 108 1.28 -3.82 6.87
C MET A 108 2.64 -4.22 6.27
N VAL A 109 3.43 -3.25 5.83
CA VAL A 109 4.79 -3.46 5.35
C VAL A 109 5.76 -3.34 6.54
N PRO A 110 6.78 -4.21 6.68
CA PRO A 110 7.76 -4.12 7.76
C PRO A 110 8.49 -2.78 7.78
N ASP A 111 8.72 -2.22 8.96
CA ASP A 111 9.47 -0.96 9.12
C ASP A 111 10.98 -1.19 9.11
N THR A 112 11.46 -1.77 8.01
CA THR A 112 12.87 -2.01 7.73
C THR A 112 13.32 -1.13 6.56
N VAL A 113 14.61 -1.09 6.29
CA VAL A 113 15.16 -0.37 5.11
C VAL A 113 14.50 -0.87 3.83
N ILE A 114 14.38 -2.20 3.67
CA ILE A 114 13.75 -2.83 2.50
C ILE A 114 12.26 -2.49 2.42
N GLY A 115 11.54 -2.50 3.53
CA GLY A 115 10.13 -2.13 3.57
C GLY A 115 9.88 -0.66 3.21
N ARG A 116 10.75 0.25 3.65
CA ARG A 116 10.68 1.66 3.24
C ARG A 116 10.97 1.86 1.75
N GLN A 117 11.91 1.10 1.19
CA GLN A 117 12.16 1.08 -0.26
C GLN A 117 10.96 0.50 -1.02
N ALA A 118 10.33 -0.55 -0.53
CA ALA A 118 9.12 -1.12 -1.13
C ALA A 118 7.99 -0.11 -1.23
N LEU A 119 7.78 0.72 -0.20
CA LEU A 119 6.76 1.77 -0.21
C LEU A 119 6.97 2.86 -1.28
N THR A 120 8.18 3.07 -1.77
CA THR A 120 8.44 4.03 -2.86
C THR A 120 7.85 3.58 -4.20
N ARG A 121 7.53 2.27 -4.34
CA ARG A 121 6.91 1.69 -5.54
C ARG A 121 5.39 1.68 -5.50
N LEU A 122 4.80 2.16 -4.42
CA LEU A 122 3.36 2.31 -4.29
C LEU A 122 2.90 3.62 -4.95
N ARG A 123 1.84 3.53 -5.74
CA ARG A 123 1.12 4.67 -6.32
C ARG A 123 -0.35 4.53 -5.98
N VAL A 124 -0.92 5.56 -5.37
CA VAL A 124 -2.35 5.57 -4.98
C VAL A 124 -3.03 6.75 -5.63
N TYR A 125 -4.15 6.49 -6.26
CA TYR A 125 -4.99 7.48 -6.93
C TYR A 125 -6.40 7.46 -6.33
N ALA A 126 -6.94 8.64 -6.08
CA ALA A 126 -8.32 8.78 -5.58
C ALA A 126 -9.35 8.30 -6.60
N GLY A 127 -9.18 8.69 -7.86
CA GLY A 127 -10.06 8.33 -8.96
C GLY A 127 -9.62 7.10 -9.74
N ALA A 128 -10.27 6.87 -10.88
CA ALA A 128 -10.01 5.73 -11.76
C ALA A 128 -8.80 5.94 -12.70
N GLU A 129 -8.40 7.18 -12.94
CA GLU A 129 -7.33 7.50 -13.88
C GLU A 129 -5.94 7.40 -13.20
N HIS A 130 -4.97 6.88 -13.94
CA HIS A 130 -3.57 6.81 -13.51
C HIS A 130 -2.61 7.16 -14.65
N ALA A 131 -1.43 7.66 -14.33
CA ALA A 131 -0.43 8.13 -15.30
C ALA A 131 0.53 7.02 -15.82
N HIS A 132 0.25 5.74 -15.52
CA HIS A 132 1.19 4.63 -15.76
C HIS A 132 0.73 3.66 -16.86
N ALA A 133 0.03 4.14 -17.89
CA ALA A 133 -0.42 3.31 -19.02
C ALA A 133 0.75 2.70 -19.83
N ALA A 134 1.85 3.44 -19.94
CA ALA A 134 3.04 2.99 -20.66
C ALA A 134 3.69 1.74 -20.05
N GLN A 135 3.56 1.53 -18.75
CA GLN A 135 4.09 0.37 -18.04
C GLN A 135 3.25 -0.91 -18.20
N LYS A 136 2.08 -0.81 -18.84
CA LYS A 136 1.14 -1.92 -19.08
C LYS A 136 0.87 -2.74 -17.79
N PRO A 137 0.31 -2.13 -16.74
CA PRO A 137 0.09 -2.82 -15.48
C PRO A 137 -0.93 -3.96 -15.64
N GLU A 138 -0.68 -5.07 -14.97
CA GLU A 138 -1.60 -6.21 -14.90
C GLU A 138 -2.67 -5.98 -13.84
N VAL A 139 -3.92 -6.26 -14.16
CA VAL A 139 -5.03 -6.13 -13.21
C VAL A 139 -5.01 -7.31 -12.23
N VAL A 140 -5.03 -6.99 -10.95
CA VAL A 140 -5.11 -8.00 -9.87
C VAL A 140 -6.48 -7.93 -9.24
N GLU A 141 -7.22 -9.03 -9.29
CA GLU A 141 -8.47 -9.20 -8.59
C GLU A 141 -8.23 -9.57 -7.11
N LEU A 142 -9.15 -9.11 -6.24
CA LEU A 142 -9.12 -9.33 -4.79
C LEU A 142 -10.16 -10.36 -4.39
#